data_38448d5be9d09892b07fbc241b0467b9
#
_entry.id   38448d5be9d09892b07fbc241b0467b9
#
_cell.length_a   1.000
_cell.length_b   1.000
_cell.length_c   1.000
_cell.angle_alpha   90.00
_cell.angle_beta   90.00
_cell.angle_gamma   90.00
#
_symmetry.space_group_name_H-M   'P 1'
#
loop_
_entity.id
_entity.type
_entity.pdbx_description
1 polymer ?
#
loop_
_entity_poly.entity_id
_entity_poly.type
_entity_poly.pdbx_seq_one_letter_code
_entity_poly.pdbx_strand_id
1 'polypeptide(L)'
;MTERTAKPGHIAVAPGEPPVVDVQGLWTTFGKGNEAFSVHQDLQLSVQRGEILALVGGSGTGKTVLLRQMLGLAWPTRGSVTVLGQPASEMGREGAASRVGMLFQHGALFSAFNVLDNVAFALREQGTLPADVVRDAALVKLQMVGLKPEHATRMPADLSGGMVKRV
;
A
#
# COMPACT_ATOMS: atom_id res chain seq x y z
N MET A 1 11.78 20.10 15.79
CA MET A 1 13.03 19.32 15.65
C MET A 1 12.74 17.91 16.12
N THR A 2 12.57 16.99 15.19
CA THR A 2 12.27 15.59 15.49
C THR A 2 13.57 14.80 15.41
N GLU A 3 14.09 14.37 16.57
CA GLU A 3 15.25 13.49 16.63
C GLU A 3 14.93 12.13 16.00
N ARG A 4 15.65 11.79 14.93
CA ARG A 4 15.63 10.46 14.35
C ARG A 4 16.58 9.56 15.13
N THR A 5 16.05 8.75 16.05
CA THR A 5 16.83 7.68 16.68
C THR A 5 16.92 6.49 15.74
N ALA A 6 18.09 6.28 15.17
CA ALA A 6 18.41 5.09 14.39
C ALA A 6 18.48 3.86 15.29
N LYS A 7 17.67 2.81 14.99
CA LYS A 7 17.77 1.48 15.61
C LYS A 7 18.66 0.54 14.80
N PRO A 8 19.37 -0.41 15.46
CA PRO A 8 20.26 -1.36 14.77
C PRO A 8 19.44 -2.30 13.86
N GLY A 9 19.81 -2.36 12.59
CA GLY A 9 19.13 -3.13 11.54
C GLY A 9 18.78 -2.31 10.29
N HIS A 10 19.12 -1.02 10.26
CA HIS A 10 18.93 -0.21 9.06
C HIS A 10 19.84 -0.71 7.93
N ILE A 11 19.21 -1.02 6.79
CA ILE A 11 19.93 -1.04 5.50
C ILE A 11 20.47 0.38 5.32
N ALA A 12 21.80 0.54 5.32
CA ALA A 12 22.43 1.83 5.10
C ALA A 12 22.00 2.34 3.70
N VAL A 13 21.20 3.38 3.68
CA VAL A 13 20.88 4.08 2.43
C VAL A 13 22.11 4.89 2.05
N ALA A 14 22.61 4.72 0.84
CA ALA A 14 23.73 5.49 0.33
C ALA A 14 23.38 6.98 0.36
N PRO A 15 24.28 7.88 0.80
CA PRO A 15 24.05 9.31 0.76
C PRO A 15 23.77 9.75 -0.67
N GLY A 16 22.59 10.34 -0.93
CA GLY A 16 22.22 10.88 -2.24
C GLY A 16 21.21 10.05 -3.03
N GLU A 17 20.76 8.88 -2.55
CA GLU A 17 19.62 8.21 -3.20
C GLU A 17 18.31 8.99 -2.99
N PRO A 18 17.51 9.16 -4.07
CA PRO A 18 16.22 9.83 -3.93
C PRO A 18 15.27 9.00 -3.04
N PRO A 19 14.37 9.65 -2.30
CA PRO A 19 13.39 8.95 -1.47
C PRO A 19 12.49 8.06 -2.32
N VAL A 20 12.05 6.93 -1.74
CA VAL A 20 11.07 6.03 -2.40
C VAL A 20 9.67 6.61 -2.39
N VAL A 21 9.35 7.46 -1.43
CA VAL A 21 8.15 8.31 -1.42
C VAL A 21 8.59 9.73 -1.13
N ASP A 22 8.14 10.66 -1.94
CA ASP A 22 8.39 12.09 -1.76
C ASP A 22 7.09 12.88 -1.94
N VAL A 23 6.72 13.62 -0.91
CA VAL A 23 5.52 14.47 -0.85
C VAL A 23 5.97 15.89 -0.64
N GLN A 24 5.64 16.78 -1.58
CA GLN A 24 6.09 18.16 -1.55
C GLN A 24 4.92 19.14 -1.63
N GLY A 25 4.84 20.04 -0.64
CA GLY A 25 3.87 21.13 -0.59
C GLY A 25 2.43 20.65 -0.72
N LEU A 26 2.08 19.52 -0.11
CA LEU A 26 0.80 18.85 -0.31
C LEU A 26 -0.33 19.59 0.40
N TRP A 27 -1.32 19.99 -0.38
CA TRP A 27 -2.61 20.50 0.11
C TRP A 27 -3.73 19.57 -0.29
N THR A 28 -4.62 19.28 0.64
CA THR A 28 -5.83 18.50 0.35
C THR A 28 -7.03 19.15 1.00
N THR A 29 -7.91 19.69 0.20
CA THR A 29 -9.10 20.42 0.62
C THR A 29 -10.34 19.70 0.13
N PHE A 30 -11.31 19.51 1.01
CA PHE A 30 -12.63 18.96 0.71
C PHE A 30 -13.70 20.04 0.89
N GLY A 31 -14.84 19.87 0.24
CA GLY A 31 -15.93 20.83 0.24
C GLY A 31 -15.73 21.98 -0.76
N LYS A 32 -16.64 22.91 -0.80
CA LYS A 32 -16.61 24.11 -1.66
C LYS A 32 -17.08 25.33 -0.88
N GLY A 33 -16.56 26.51 -1.25
CA GLY A 33 -16.96 27.78 -0.63
C GLY A 33 -16.72 27.80 0.88
N ASN A 34 -17.70 28.22 1.65
CA ASN A 34 -17.60 28.39 3.10
C ASN A 34 -17.54 27.06 3.88
N GLU A 35 -17.85 25.93 3.25
CA GLU A 35 -17.76 24.60 3.86
C GLU A 35 -16.45 23.88 3.52
N ALA A 36 -15.53 24.56 2.85
CA ALA A 36 -14.24 23.98 2.50
C ALA A 36 -13.37 23.80 3.74
N PHE A 37 -12.82 22.61 3.92
CA PHE A 37 -11.84 22.32 4.96
C PHE A 37 -10.64 21.56 4.40
N SER A 38 -9.47 21.86 4.93
CA SER A 38 -8.20 21.25 4.50
C SER A 38 -7.71 20.25 5.53
N VAL A 39 -7.48 19.01 5.11
CA VAL A 39 -6.90 17.95 5.94
C VAL A 39 -5.36 17.95 5.87
N HIS A 40 -4.80 18.41 4.75
CA HIS A 40 -3.36 18.62 4.60
C HIS A 40 -3.12 20.07 4.19
N GLN A 41 -2.11 20.69 4.81
CA GLN A 41 -1.71 22.06 4.53
C GLN A 41 -0.19 22.10 4.50
N ASP A 42 0.37 22.31 3.30
CA ASP A 42 1.81 22.35 3.04
C ASP A 42 2.59 21.16 3.61
N LEU A 43 2.01 19.95 3.50
CA LEU A 43 2.60 18.74 4.05
C LEU A 43 3.86 18.38 3.24
N GLN A 44 4.96 18.18 3.97
CA GLN A 44 6.23 17.70 3.48
C GLN A 44 6.52 16.34 4.11
N LEU A 45 6.81 15.32 3.31
CA LEU A 45 7.11 13.98 3.79
C LEU A 45 8.04 13.28 2.80
N SER A 46 9.09 12.66 3.31
CA SER A 46 9.92 11.77 2.51
C SER A 46 10.14 10.44 3.22
N VAL A 47 10.11 9.34 2.48
CA VAL A 47 10.42 7.99 2.98
C VAL A 47 11.59 7.44 2.20
N GLN A 48 12.62 7.02 2.91
CA GLN A 48 13.83 6.47 2.31
C GLN A 48 13.69 4.96 2.06
N ARG A 49 14.52 4.40 1.19
CA ARG A 49 14.56 2.95 0.96
C ARG A 49 14.90 2.22 2.26
N GLY A 50 14.11 1.18 2.60
CA GLY A 50 14.27 0.40 3.83
C GLY A 50 13.76 1.09 5.10
N GLU A 51 13.20 2.31 5.00
CA GLU A 51 12.62 3.02 6.14
C GLU A 51 11.21 2.48 6.47
N ILE A 52 10.91 2.40 7.76
CA ILE A 52 9.55 2.18 8.27
C ILE A 52 9.06 3.49 8.87
N LEU A 53 8.07 4.10 8.23
CA LEU A 53 7.45 5.34 8.70
C LEU A 53 6.08 5.05 9.31
N ALA A 54 5.84 5.52 10.53
CA ALA A 54 4.54 5.46 11.18
C ALA A 54 3.79 6.79 11.05
N LEU A 55 2.59 6.76 10.46
CA LEU A 55 1.67 7.89 10.45
C LEU A 55 0.73 7.81 11.66
N VAL A 56 0.91 8.70 12.62
CA VAL A 56 0.14 8.75 13.87
C VAL A 56 -0.76 9.97 13.89
N GLY A 57 -1.98 9.82 14.40
CA GLY A 57 -2.93 10.92 14.53
C GLY A 57 -4.35 10.42 14.78
N GLY A 58 -5.23 11.29 15.22
CA GLY A 58 -6.64 11.00 15.48
C GLY A 58 -7.44 10.58 14.22
N SER A 59 -8.72 10.26 14.41
CA SER A 59 -9.63 10.02 13.29
C SER A 59 -9.84 11.34 12.51
N GLY A 60 -9.94 11.26 11.20
CA GLY A 60 -10.19 12.43 10.34
C GLY A 60 -8.97 13.28 9.98
N THR A 61 -7.77 13.01 10.52
CA THR A 61 -6.54 13.79 10.25
C THR A 61 -5.93 13.59 8.86
N GLY A 62 -6.61 12.87 7.96
CA GLY A 62 -6.15 12.71 6.58
C GLY A 62 -5.19 11.55 6.30
N LYS A 63 -4.82 10.69 7.28
CA LYS A 63 -3.89 9.57 7.09
C LYS A 63 -4.26 8.66 5.90
N THR A 64 -5.51 8.23 5.85
CA THR A 64 -6.01 7.38 4.74
C THR A 64 -6.05 8.14 3.42
N VAL A 65 -6.32 9.44 3.45
CA VAL A 65 -6.30 10.29 2.25
C VAL A 65 -4.88 10.39 1.71
N LEU A 66 -3.89 10.61 2.58
CA LEU A 66 -2.48 10.64 2.19
C LEU A 66 -2.04 9.30 1.56
N LEU A 67 -2.37 8.17 2.19
CA LEU A 67 -2.07 6.84 1.62
C LEU A 67 -2.72 6.65 0.25
N ARG A 68 -3.98 7.07 0.06
CA ARG A 68 -4.63 7.00 -1.25
C ARG A 68 -3.95 7.87 -2.30
N GLN A 69 -3.42 9.03 -1.90
CA GLN A 69 -2.67 9.91 -2.80
C GLN A 69 -1.32 9.30 -3.19
N MET A 70 -0.62 8.66 -2.26
CA MET A 70 0.61 7.90 -2.55
C MET A 70 0.36 6.72 -3.51
N LEU A 71 -0.83 6.12 -3.46
CA LEU A 71 -1.23 5.02 -4.35
C LEU A 71 -1.82 5.48 -5.70
N GLY A 72 -1.90 6.79 -5.94
CA GLY A 72 -2.55 7.32 -7.14
C GLY A 72 -4.06 7.10 -7.20
N LEU A 73 -4.70 6.82 -6.05
CA LEU A 73 -6.15 6.61 -5.92
C LEU A 73 -6.92 7.88 -5.55
N ALA A 74 -6.21 8.97 -5.27
CA ALA A 74 -6.76 10.29 -4.99
C ALA A 74 -5.75 11.37 -5.40
N TRP A 75 -6.24 12.57 -5.68
CA TRP A 75 -5.39 13.69 -6.12
C TRP A 75 -5.35 14.78 -5.04
N PRO A 76 -4.18 15.39 -4.80
CA PRO A 76 -4.10 16.55 -3.94
C PRO A 76 -4.70 17.78 -4.64
N THR A 77 -5.09 18.79 -3.85
CA THR A 77 -5.53 20.08 -4.37
C THR A 77 -4.34 20.89 -4.91
N ARG A 78 -3.16 20.76 -4.24
CA ARG A 78 -1.88 21.36 -4.63
C ARG A 78 -0.74 20.47 -4.17
N GLY A 79 0.46 20.72 -4.70
CA GLY A 79 1.66 19.97 -4.39
C GLY A 79 1.79 18.71 -5.22
N SER A 80 2.75 17.87 -4.88
CA SER A 80 3.07 16.67 -5.63
C SER A 80 3.34 15.49 -4.73
N VAL A 81 3.08 14.29 -5.24
CA VAL A 81 3.43 13.01 -4.62
C VAL A 81 4.16 12.18 -5.66
N THR A 82 5.37 11.77 -5.33
CA THR A 82 6.22 10.90 -6.15
C THR A 82 6.46 9.59 -5.41
N VAL A 83 6.32 8.46 -6.09
CA VAL A 83 6.55 7.12 -5.53
C VAL A 83 7.45 6.34 -6.48
N LEU A 84 8.55 5.79 -5.96
CA LEU A 84 9.55 5.08 -6.74
C LEU A 84 10.07 5.88 -7.95
N GLY A 85 10.19 7.21 -7.79
CA GLY A 85 10.67 8.12 -8.82
C GLY A 85 9.64 8.52 -9.88
N GLN A 86 8.38 8.10 -9.74
CA GLN A 86 7.30 8.44 -10.68
C GLN A 86 6.18 9.22 -9.97
N PRO A 87 5.50 10.14 -10.66
CA PRO A 87 4.31 10.78 -10.11
C PRO A 87 3.27 9.75 -9.71
N ALA A 88 2.69 9.88 -8.51
CA ALA A 88 1.69 8.95 -8.03
C ALA A 88 0.46 8.88 -8.95
N SER A 89 0.14 9.95 -9.67
CA SER A 89 -0.94 10.01 -10.68
C SER A 89 -0.73 9.04 -11.87
N GLU A 90 0.50 8.58 -12.08
CA GLU A 90 0.87 7.69 -13.19
C GLU A 90 1.03 6.23 -12.75
N MET A 91 0.90 5.95 -11.46
CA MET A 91 1.09 4.62 -10.87
C MET A 91 0.20 3.52 -11.51
N GLY A 92 -0.97 3.87 -12.03
CA GLY A 92 -1.87 2.93 -12.69
C GLY A 92 -1.53 2.61 -14.16
N ARG A 93 -0.58 3.32 -14.78
CA ARG A 93 -0.37 3.24 -16.22
C ARG A 93 0.72 2.27 -16.68
N GLU A 94 1.77 2.03 -15.92
CA GLU A 94 2.91 1.22 -16.39
C GLU A 94 3.58 0.43 -15.25
N GLY A 95 2.91 -0.61 -14.74
CA GLY A 95 3.58 -1.59 -13.87
C GLY A 95 4.08 -1.08 -12.52
N ALA A 96 4.00 0.22 -12.22
CA ALA A 96 4.39 0.76 -10.92
C ALA A 96 3.45 0.26 -9.81
N ALA A 97 2.18 0.06 -10.10
CA ALA A 97 1.20 -0.51 -9.17
C ALA A 97 1.59 -1.92 -8.72
N SER A 98 2.26 -2.72 -9.56
CA SER A 98 2.74 -4.07 -9.22
C SER A 98 3.91 -4.06 -8.21
N ARG A 99 4.54 -2.91 -8.00
CA ARG A 99 5.68 -2.73 -7.07
C ARG A 99 5.27 -2.21 -5.70
N VAL A 100 3.99 -1.93 -5.49
CA VAL A 100 3.42 -1.39 -4.26
C VAL A 100 2.34 -2.33 -3.75
N GLY A 101 2.47 -2.76 -2.48
CA GLY A 101 1.44 -3.53 -1.78
C GLY A 101 0.69 -2.65 -0.78
N MET A 102 -0.61 -2.85 -0.67
CA MET A 102 -1.44 -2.21 0.35
C MET A 102 -2.12 -3.26 1.22
N LEU A 103 -1.96 -3.14 2.53
CA LEU A 103 -2.71 -3.93 3.50
C LEU A 103 -3.87 -3.10 4.04
N PHE A 104 -5.10 -3.57 3.83
CA PHE A 104 -6.30 -2.91 4.30
C PHE A 104 -6.65 -3.27 5.75
N GLN A 105 -7.24 -2.32 6.47
CA GLN A 105 -7.60 -2.48 7.88
C GLN A 105 -8.59 -3.63 8.13
N HIS A 106 -9.53 -3.86 7.24
CA HIS A 106 -10.62 -4.85 7.38
C HIS A 106 -10.52 -6.03 6.41
N GLY A 107 -9.31 -6.32 5.92
CA GLY A 107 -9.14 -7.28 4.82
C GLY A 107 -9.81 -6.75 3.53
N ALA A 108 -9.32 -7.13 2.40
CA ALA A 108 -9.90 -6.72 1.12
C ALA A 108 -10.05 -7.93 0.22
N LEU A 109 -10.45 -9.06 0.82
CA LEU A 109 -10.64 -10.28 0.07
C LEU A 109 -11.91 -10.18 -0.77
N PHE A 110 -11.82 -10.64 -1.99
CA PHE A 110 -12.98 -10.86 -2.84
C PHE A 110 -13.80 -12.01 -2.26
N SER A 111 -15.00 -11.72 -1.81
CA SER A 111 -15.88 -12.71 -1.17
C SER A 111 -16.32 -13.84 -2.11
N ALA A 112 -16.27 -13.61 -3.42
CA ALA A 112 -16.60 -14.59 -4.45
C ALA A 112 -15.41 -15.51 -4.82
N PHE A 113 -14.21 -15.25 -4.31
CA PHE A 113 -13.01 -16.03 -4.57
C PHE A 113 -12.63 -16.85 -3.34
N ASN A 114 -12.14 -18.07 -3.56
CA ASN A 114 -11.51 -18.84 -2.48
C ASN A 114 -10.17 -18.19 -2.07
N VAL A 115 -9.53 -18.74 -1.03
CA VAL A 115 -8.26 -18.25 -0.51
C VAL A 115 -7.16 -18.23 -1.57
N LEU A 116 -7.03 -19.32 -2.33
CA LEU A 116 -6.00 -19.43 -3.38
C LEU A 116 -6.20 -18.38 -4.48
N ASP A 117 -7.45 -18.22 -4.92
CA ASP A 117 -7.79 -17.25 -5.98
C ASP A 117 -7.58 -15.80 -5.52
N ASN A 118 -7.85 -15.49 -4.25
CA ASN A 118 -7.55 -14.18 -3.68
C ASN A 118 -6.04 -13.87 -3.74
N VAL A 119 -5.18 -14.81 -3.32
CA VAL A 119 -3.73 -14.63 -3.35
C VAL A 119 -3.18 -14.63 -4.78
N ALA A 120 -3.73 -15.45 -5.66
CA ALA A 120 -3.31 -15.55 -7.06
C ALA A 120 -3.75 -14.35 -7.91
N PHE A 121 -4.77 -13.61 -7.48
CA PHE A 121 -5.43 -12.57 -8.29
C PHE A 121 -4.46 -11.58 -8.92
N ALA A 122 -3.59 -10.97 -8.10
CA ALA A 122 -2.67 -9.94 -8.60
C ALA A 122 -1.69 -10.48 -9.65
N LEU A 123 -1.19 -11.71 -9.51
CA LEU A 123 -0.32 -12.34 -10.49
C LEU A 123 -1.07 -12.74 -11.77
N ARG A 124 -2.32 -13.19 -11.61
CA ARG A 124 -3.20 -13.56 -12.74
C ARG A 124 -3.52 -12.34 -13.61
N GLU A 125 -3.84 -11.22 -12.98
CA GLU A 125 -4.15 -9.96 -13.70
C GLU A 125 -2.95 -9.39 -14.47
N GLN A 126 -1.73 -9.68 -14.04
CA GLN A 126 -0.54 -9.30 -14.82
C GLN A 126 -0.40 -10.08 -16.12
N GLY A 127 -0.94 -11.29 -16.21
CA GLY A 127 -0.95 -12.09 -17.44
C GLY A 127 0.43 -12.54 -17.95
N THR A 128 1.49 -12.42 -17.13
CA THR A 128 2.88 -12.66 -17.54
C THR A 128 3.36 -14.08 -17.25
N LEU A 129 2.64 -14.83 -16.42
CA LEU A 129 3.03 -16.16 -15.96
C LEU A 129 1.98 -17.22 -16.35
N PRO A 130 2.40 -18.47 -16.62
CA PRO A 130 1.51 -19.62 -16.78
C PRO A 130 0.65 -19.86 -15.51
N ALA A 131 -0.56 -20.39 -15.70
CA ALA A 131 -1.54 -20.56 -14.63
C ALA A 131 -1.06 -21.51 -13.51
N ASP A 132 -0.30 -22.54 -13.84
CA ASP A 132 0.31 -23.48 -12.90
C ASP A 132 1.36 -22.78 -12.02
N VAL A 133 2.20 -21.93 -12.62
CA VAL A 133 3.20 -21.14 -11.90
C VAL A 133 2.53 -20.14 -10.94
N VAL A 134 1.46 -19.46 -11.40
CA VAL A 134 0.67 -18.55 -10.54
C VAL A 134 0.08 -19.29 -9.35
N ARG A 135 -0.51 -20.48 -9.58
CA ARG A 135 -1.07 -21.32 -8.53
C ARG A 135 -0.01 -21.74 -7.50
N ASP A 136 1.13 -22.22 -7.96
CA ASP A 136 2.20 -22.69 -7.09
C ASP A 136 2.81 -21.53 -6.28
N ALA A 137 3.02 -20.37 -6.92
CA ALA A 137 3.45 -19.16 -6.23
C ALA A 137 2.47 -18.74 -5.14
N ALA A 138 1.16 -18.79 -5.40
CA ALA A 138 0.14 -18.47 -4.40
C ALA A 138 0.14 -19.45 -3.22
N LEU A 139 0.31 -20.75 -3.49
CA LEU A 139 0.43 -21.78 -2.42
C LEU A 139 1.68 -21.54 -1.54
N VAL A 140 2.81 -21.19 -2.14
CA VAL A 140 4.03 -20.83 -1.40
C VAL A 140 3.77 -19.62 -0.50
N LYS A 141 3.10 -18.57 -1.01
CA LYS A 141 2.77 -17.39 -0.21
C LYS A 141 1.86 -17.72 0.97
N LEU A 142 0.86 -18.58 0.79
CA LEU A 142 0.01 -19.06 1.88
C LEU A 142 0.82 -19.79 2.95
N GLN A 143 1.74 -20.66 2.56
CA GLN A 143 2.61 -21.38 3.50
C GLN A 143 3.54 -20.42 4.26
N MET A 144 4.08 -19.38 3.60
CA MET A 144 4.94 -18.38 4.25
C MET A 144 4.24 -17.66 5.41
N VAL A 145 2.91 -17.48 5.34
CA VAL A 145 2.12 -16.87 6.42
C VAL A 145 1.49 -17.91 7.35
N GLY A 146 1.90 -19.18 7.28
CA GLY A 146 1.44 -20.27 8.14
C GLY A 146 0.01 -20.75 7.83
N LEU A 147 -0.48 -20.53 6.62
CA LEU A 147 -1.71 -21.15 6.14
C LEU A 147 -1.39 -22.47 5.44
N LYS A 148 -2.11 -23.51 5.82
CA LYS A 148 -1.92 -24.85 5.25
C LYS A 148 -2.56 -24.97 3.86
N PRO A 149 -2.09 -25.88 2.99
CA PRO A 149 -2.68 -26.11 1.67
C PRO A 149 -4.19 -26.42 1.70
N GLU A 150 -4.68 -27.09 2.76
CA GLU A 150 -6.09 -27.40 2.97
C GLU A 150 -6.99 -26.16 3.11
N HIS A 151 -6.40 -24.99 3.43
CA HIS A 151 -7.14 -23.73 3.51
C HIS A 151 -7.30 -23.06 2.14
N ALA A 152 -6.56 -23.49 1.13
CA ALA A 152 -6.53 -22.85 -0.19
C ALA A 152 -7.90 -22.81 -0.89
N THR A 153 -8.72 -23.82 -0.68
CA THR A 153 -10.06 -23.95 -1.30
C THR A 153 -11.18 -23.33 -0.46
N ARG A 154 -10.90 -22.86 0.76
CA ARG A 154 -11.92 -22.24 1.62
C ARG A 154 -12.32 -20.87 1.09
N MET A 155 -13.59 -20.50 1.35
CA MET A 155 -14.09 -19.18 1.08
C MET A 155 -13.70 -18.21 2.23
N PRO A 156 -13.59 -16.90 1.99
CA PRO A 156 -13.32 -15.93 3.04
C PRO A 156 -14.26 -16.00 4.24
N ALA A 157 -15.52 -16.33 4.02
CA ALA A 157 -16.53 -16.48 5.07
C ALA A 157 -16.25 -17.67 6.03
N ASP A 158 -15.47 -18.66 5.58
CA ASP A 158 -15.13 -19.85 6.35
C ASP A 158 -13.81 -19.69 7.14
N LEU A 159 -13.22 -18.50 7.09
CA LEU A 159 -11.95 -18.22 7.75
C LEU A 159 -12.16 -17.54 9.10
N SER A 160 -11.29 -17.84 10.06
CA SER A 160 -11.18 -17.01 11.27
C SER A 160 -10.63 -15.63 10.92
N GLY A 161 -10.94 -14.61 11.76
CA GLY A 161 -10.43 -13.26 11.55
C GLY A 161 -8.89 -13.17 11.46
N GLY A 162 -8.18 -14.04 12.19
CA GLY A 162 -6.72 -14.16 12.09
C GLY A 162 -6.25 -14.79 10.78
N MET A 163 -7.02 -15.68 10.18
CA MET A 163 -6.72 -16.24 8.85
C MET A 163 -6.99 -15.23 7.75
N VAL A 164 -8.12 -14.51 7.80
CA VAL A 164 -8.44 -13.42 6.85
C VAL A 164 -7.30 -12.39 6.77
N LYS A 165 -6.69 -12.03 7.90
CA LYS A 165 -5.55 -11.08 7.93
C LYS A 165 -4.26 -11.63 7.35
N ARG A 166 -4.15 -12.94 7.20
CA ARG A 166 -2.96 -13.61 6.64
C ARG A 166 -3.08 -13.93 5.15
N VAL A 167 -4.31 -13.94 4.62
CA VAL A 167 -4.59 -14.02 3.19
C VAL A 167 -4.41 -12.66 2.54
#